data_77d1c91c1d9f7a160d069d88e06f50c0
#
_entry.id   77d1c91c1d9f7a160d069d88e06f50c0
#
_cell.length_a   1.000
_cell.length_b   1.000
_cell.length_c   1.000
_cell.angle_alpha   90.00
_cell.angle_beta   90.00
_cell.angle_gamma   90.00
#
_symmetry.space_group_name_H-M   'P 1'
#
loop_
_entity.id
_entity.type
_entity.pdbx_description
1 polymer ?
#
loop_
_entity_poly.entity_id
_entity_poly.type
_entity_poly.pdbx_seq_one_letter_code
_entity_poly.pdbx_strand_id
1 'polypeptide(L)'
;MLPRFESASQTAGPFVHIGLVPERAGIAQKPIVSNNLCAHGTPQGASEIEVSGQVLDGSGAPIYDAVVELWQADHRGSYQQSERSSFLGWGRSAIDQETASFTFRTIKPGQVACLGSDAMEPQLALWVVARGINIGLHTRMYFPEDDALHQTDPVLNTIEIKKRRSTLIASLRESNGSPLKIYQFNIVIQGDMETVFFDI
;
A
#
# COMPACT_ATOMS: atom_id res chain seq x y z
N MET A 1 -26.58 -24.58 18.72
CA MET A 1 -25.82 -24.18 17.54
C MET A 1 -24.42 -24.72 17.75
N LEU A 2 -23.90 -25.57 16.84
CA LEU A 2 -22.53 -26.07 16.97
C LEU A 2 -21.56 -24.93 16.79
N PRO A 3 -20.48 -24.83 17.57
CA PRO A 3 -19.45 -23.81 17.39
C PRO A 3 -18.88 -23.97 15.98
N ARG A 4 -18.76 -22.83 15.27
CA ARG A 4 -18.06 -22.81 13.98
C ARG A 4 -16.57 -22.74 14.29
N PHE A 5 -15.83 -23.69 13.75
CA PHE A 5 -14.37 -23.66 13.82
C PHE A 5 -13.82 -22.80 12.70
N GLU A 6 -12.71 -22.17 12.98
CA GLU A 6 -11.93 -21.42 12.01
C GLU A 6 -11.44 -22.35 10.90
N SER A 7 -11.45 -21.89 9.66
CA SER A 7 -10.83 -22.64 8.56
C SER A 7 -9.34 -22.79 8.79
N ALA A 8 -8.77 -23.92 8.36
CA ALA A 8 -7.33 -24.08 8.40
C ALA A 8 -6.64 -22.97 7.59
N SER A 9 -5.51 -22.46 8.12
CA SER A 9 -4.68 -21.49 7.42
C SER A 9 -4.24 -22.04 6.06
N GLN A 10 -4.38 -21.24 5.01
CA GLN A 10 -4.06 -21.62 3.64
C GLN A 10 -3.19 -20.56 2.99
N THR A 11 -2.18 -21.00 2.26
CA THR A 11 -1.36 -20.08 1.46
C THR A 11 -2.11 -19.63 0.22
N ALA A 12 -1.82 -18.42 -0.26
CA ALA A 12 -2.21 -17.97 -1.58
C ALA A 12 -1.59 -18.89 -2.64
N GLY A 13 -2.42 -19.47 -3.47
CA GLY A 13 -2.00 -20.33 -4.58
C GLY A 13 -2.06 -19.61 -5.92
N PRO A 14 -1.75 -20.28 -7.04
CA PRO A 14 -1.74 -19.65 -8.38
C PRO A 14 -3.11 -19.08 -8.79
N PHE A 15 -4.20 -19.58 -8.24
CA PHE A 15 -5.55 -19.06 -8.51
C PHE A 15 -5.79 -17.64 -7.94
N VAL A 16 -5.00 -17.21 -6.97
CA VAL A 16 -5.08 -15.84 -6.44
C VAL A 16 -4.83 -14.82 -7.57
N HIS A 17 -3.84 -15.08 -8.42
CA HIS A 17 -3.54 -14.21 -9.58
C HIS A 17 -4.65 -14.24 -10.62
N ILE A 18 -5.30 -15.38 -10.85
CA ILE A 18 -6.46 -15.47 -11.75
C ILE A 18 -7.59 -14.58 -11.25
N GLY A 19 -7.85 -14.56 -9.94
CA GLY A 19 -8.89 -13.74 -9.34
C GLY A 19 -8.54 -12.26 -9.20
N LEU A 20 -7.31 -11.94 -8.82
CA LEU A 20 -6.89 -10.58 -8.51
C LEU A 20 -6.31 -9.82 -9.72
N VAL A 21 -5.59 -10.50 -10.58
CA VAL A 21 -4.87 -9.92 -11.74
C VAL A 21 -5.02 -10.81 -12.98
N PRO A 22 -6.28 -11.03 -13.44
CA PRO A 22 -6.59 -11.97 -14.51
C PRO A 22 -5.92 -11.62 -15.84
N GLU A 23 -5.55 -10.38 -16.06
CA GLU A 23 -4.77 -9.96 -17.22
C GLU A 23 -3.38 -10.64 -17.27
N ARG A 24 -2.78 -10.95 -16.11
CA ARG A 24 -1.53 -11.72 -16.04
C ARG A 24 -1.69 -13.18 -16.41
N ALA A 25 -2.88 -13.72 -16.20
CA ALA A 25 -3.24 -15.08 -16.61
C ALA A 25 -3.74 -15.15 -18.06
N GLY A 26 -3.77 -14.03 -18.80
CA GLY A 26 -4.30 -13.95 -20.15
C GLY A 26 -5.82 -14.07 -20.25
N ILE A 27 -6.53 -13.98 -19.11
CA ILE A 27 -8.01 -14.11 -19.04
C ILE A 27 -8.69 -12.77 -19.32
N ALA A 28 -8.06 -11.65 -18.96
CA ALA A 28 -8.55 -10.31 -19.24
C ALA A 28 -7.55 -9.53 -20.09
N GLN A 29 -8.05 -8.64 -20.94
CA GLN A 29 -7.20 -7.76 -21.77
C GLN A 29 -6.68 -6.54 -21.01
N LYS A 30 -7.34 -6.17 -19.91
CA LYS A 30 -7.02 -5.01 -19.08
C LYS A 30 -7.12 -5.36 -17.60
N PRO A 31 -6.40 -4.67 -16.73
CA PRO A 31 -6.59 -4.77 -15.29
C PRO A 31 -8.06 -4.48 -14.93
N ILE A 32 -8.63 -5.33 -14.09
CA ILE A 32 -9.97 -5.11 -13.51
C ILE A 32 -9.93 -3.94 -12.53
N VAL A 33 -8.83 -3.84 -11.79
CA VAL A 33 -8.56 -2.76 -10.83
C VAL A 33 -7.31 -2.03 -11.27
N SER A 34 -7.43 -0.70 -11.43
CA SER A 34 -6.30 0.13 -11.87
C SER A 34 -5.32 0.39 -10.73
N ASN A 35 -4.04 0.50 -11.06
CA ASN A 35 -3.00 1.07 -10.20
C ASN A 35 -2.89 2.60 -10.37
N ASN A 36 -3.65 3.19 -11.30
CA ASN A 36 -3.77 4.63 -11.46
C ASN A 36 -5.10 5.11 -10.83
N LEU A 37 -5.04 5.58 -9.58
CA LEU A 37 -6.18 6.07 -8.83
C LEU A 37 -6.67 7.44 -9.34
N CYS A 38 -5.85 8.13 -10.15
CA CYS A 38 -6.15 9.40 -10.78
C CYS A 38 -6.68 9.25 -12.22
N ALA A 39 -6.97 8.01 -12.66
CA ALA A 39 -7.36 7.73 -14.06
C ALA A 39 -8.62 8.51 -14.53
N HIS A 40 -9.51 8.85 -13.62
CA HIS A 40 -10.73 9.60 -13.88
C HIS A 40 -10.64 11.09 -13.48
N GLY A 41 -9.46 11.53 -13.08
CA GLY A 41 -9.16 12.90 -12.71
C GLY A 41 -8.60 13.03 -11.29
N THR A 42 -7.93 14.14 -11.06
CA THR A 42 -7.34 14.49 -9.76
C THR A 42 -8.24 15.49 -9.06
N PRO A 43 -8.61 15.26 -7.79
CA PRO A 43 -9.40 16.22 -7.04
C PRO A 43 -8.74 17.60 -6.99
N GLN A 44 -9.55 18.65 -7.07
CA GLN A 44 -9.02 20.02 -7.02
C GLN A 44 -8.27 20.28 -5.71
N GLY A 45 -7.05 20.78 -5.82
CA GLY A 45 -6.18 21.07 -4.68
C GLY A 45 -5.37 19.86 -4.21
N ALA A 46 -5.56 18.68 -4.79
CA ALA A 46 -4.74 17.52 -4.49
C ALA A 46 -3.41 17.56 -5.26
N SER A 47 -2.36 17.03 -4.66
CA SER A 47 -1.05 16.85 -5.30
C SER A 47 -0.91 15.40 -5.75
N GLU A 48 -0.77 15.18 -7.05
CA GLU A 48 -0.44 13.85 -7.57
C GLU A 48 0.95 13.41 -7.16
N ILE A 49 1.07 12.13 -6.89
CA ILE A 49 2.31 11.44 -6.53
C ILE A 49 2.40 10.09 -7.25
N GLU A 50 3.61 9.60 -7.37
CA GLU A 50 3.87 8.22 -7.73
C GLU A 50 4.50 7.49 -6.54
N VAL A 51 4.08 6.26 -6.32
CA VAL A 51 4.65 5.36 -5.32
C VAL A 51 5.10 4.11 -6.04
N SER A 52 6.36 3.74 -5.88
CA SER A 52 6.90 2.50 -6.43
C SER A 52 7.72 1.76 -5.39
N GLY A 53 7.85 0.45 -5.56
CA GLY A 53 8.64 -0.36 -4.64
C GLY A 53 8.68 -1.81 -5.05
N GLN A 54 9.48 -2.57 -4.33
CA GLN A 54 9.62 -4.01 -4.49
C GLN A 54 9.03 -4.72 -3.27
N VAL A 55 8.51 -5.91 -3.48
CA VAL A 55 8.23 -6.85 -2.39
C VAL A 55 9.40 -7.83 -2.35
N LEU A 56 10.11 -7.87 -1.22
CA LEU A 56 11.36 -8.62 -1.07
C LEU A 56 11.19 -9.73 -0.04
N ASP A 57 11.78 -10.88 -0.30
CA ASP A 57 11.89 -11.96 0.66
C ASP A 57 13.03 -11.74 1.69
N GLY A 58 13.22 -12.70 2.61
CA GLY A 58 14.26 -12.61 3.64
C GLY A 58 15.72 -12.71 3.10
N SER A 59 15.91 -13.06 1.84
CA SER A 59 17.21 -13.04 1.17
C SER A 59 17.47 -11.74 0.39
N GLY A 60 16.45 -10.86 0.31
CA GLY A 60 16.47 -9.64 -0.49
C GLY A 60 16.09 -9.87 -1.96
N ALA A 61 15.59 -11.06 -2.32
CA ALA A 61 15.16 -11.36 -3.67
C ALA A 61 13.72 -10.86 -3.90
N PRO A 62 13.39 -10.30 -5.09
CA PRO A 62 12.05 -9.86 -5.41
C PRO A 62 11.05 -11.02 -5.49
N ILE A 63 9.85 -10.78 -4.96
CA ILE A 63 8.72 -11.70 -5.03
C ILE A 63 7.86 -11.30 -6.22
N TYR A 64 8.10 -11.92 -7.37
CA TYR A 64 7.47 -11.57 -8.65
C TYR A 64 5.97 -11.86 -8.74
N ASP A 65 5.47 -12.74 -7.90
CA ASP A 65 4.07 -13.11 -7.85
C ASP A 65 3.29 -12.39 -6.73
N ALA A 66 3.90 -11.38 -6.11
CA ALA A 66 3.17 -10.53 -5.18
C ALA A 66 2.17 -9.64 -5.91
N VAL A 67 1.07 -9.37 -5.21
CA VAL A 67 0.05 -8.38 -5.57
C VAL A 67 -0.06 -7.42 -4.40
N VAL A 68 -0.04 -6.14 -4.70
CA VAL A 68 -0.17 -5.07 -3.70
C VAL A 68 -1.46 -4.32 -3.96
N GLU A 69 -2.30 -4.18 -2.94
CA GLU A 69 -3.42 -3.25 -2.94
C GLU A 69 -3.08 -2.02 -2.11
N LEU A 70 -3.56 -0.88 -2.57
CA LEU A 70 -3.44 0.40 -1.89
C LEU A 70 -4.83 0.91 -1.54
N TRP A 71 -4.99 1.35 -0.29
CA TRP A 71 -6.16 2.06 0.21
C TRP A 71 -5.73 3.34 0.91
N GLN A 72 -6.41 4.45 0.62
CA GLN A 72 -6.07 5.74 1.22
C GLN A 72 -7.28 6.69 1.35
N ALA A 73 -7.13 7.67 2.23
CA ALA A 73 -7.99 8.83 2.27
C ALA A 73 -7.72 9.78 1.08
N ASP A 74 -8.64 10.69 0.81
CA ASP A 74 -8.41 11.79 -0.11
C ASP A 74 -7.45 12.84 0.49
N HIS A 75 -7.15 13.91 -0.27
CA HIS A 75 -6.26 15.01 0.16
C HIS A 75 -6.79 15.82 1.37
N ARG A 76 -8.04 15.59 1.80
CA ARG A 76 -8.66 16.19 2.97
C ARG A 76 -8.75 15.24 4.16
N GLY A 77 -8.20 14.04 4.03
CA GLY A 77 -8.24 13.02 5.07
C GLY A 77 -9.57 12.24 5.15
N SER A 78 -10.37 12.25 4.10
CA SER A 78 -11.66 11.54 4.07
C SER A 78 -11.57 10.24 3.30
N TYR A 79 -12.07 9.15 3.91
CA TYR A 79 -12.33 7.87 3.22
C TYR A 79 -13.71 7.84 2.56
N GLN A 80 -14.57 8.82 2.87
CA GLN A 80 -15.89 8.90 2.26
C GLN A 80 -15.78 9.42 0.84
N GLN A 81 -16.07 8.56 -0.11
CA GLN A 81 -16.11 8.91 -1.52
C GLN A 81 -17.56 8.92 -1.97
N SER A 82 -17.95 10.00 -2.65
CA SER A 82 -19.24 10.02 -3.34
C SER A 82 -19.15 9.15 -4.59
N GLU A 83 -20.28 8.59 -5.04
CA GLU A 83 -20.37 7.87 -6.31
C GLU A 83 -19.93 8.70 -7.54
N ARG A 84 -19.84 10.03 -7.36
CA ARG A 84 -19.38 10.99 -8.37
C ARG A 84 -17.92 11.39 -8.23
N SER A 85 -17.18 10.80 -7.27
CA SER A 85 -15.76 11.10 -7.09
C SER A 85 -14.97 10.58 -8.29
N SER A 86 -14.13 11.42 -8.87
CA SER A 86 -13.14 11.01 -9.86
C SER A 86 -11.96 10.24 -9.26
N PHE A 87 -11.82 10.25 -7.93
CA PHE A 87 -10.77 9.59 -7.18
C PHE A 87 -11.35 8.46 -6.33
N LEU A 88 -10.88 7.25 -6.53
CA LEU A 88 -11.42 6.06 -5.86
C LEU A 88 -10.75 5.73 -4.52
N GLY A 89 -9.54 6.24 -4.27
CA GLY A 89 -8.77 5.96 -3.06
C GLY A 89 -8.36 4.50 -2.87
N TRP A 90 -8.60 3.65 -3.85
CA TRP A 90 -8.25 2.24 -3.85
C TRP A 90 -7.74 1.81 -5.23
N GLY A 91 -6.70 0.99 -5.22
CA GLY A 91 -6.11 0.46 -6.44
C GLY A 91 -5.32 -0.82 -6.18
N ARG A 92 -4.92 -1.49 -7.25
CA ARG A 92 -4.15 -2.74 -7.21
C ARG A 92 -3.03 -2.72 -8.23
N SER A 93 -1.86 -3.21 -7.82
CA SER A 93 -0.70 -3.38 -8.68
C SER A 93 -0.15 -4.79 -8.53
N ALA A 94 0.03 -5.49 -9.65
CA ALA A 94 0.89 -6.65 -9.69
C ALA A 94 2.35 -6.22 -9.83
N ILE A 95 3.30 -7.08 -9.47
CA ILE A 95 4.71 -6.81 -9.69
C ILE A 95 5.03 -6.88 -11.19
N ASP A 96 5.58 -5.82 -11.72
CA ASP A 96 6.09 -5.79 -13.09
C ASP A 96 7.30 -6.74 -13.23
N GLN A 97 7.32 -7.56 -14.29
CA GLN A 97 8.32 -8.63 -14.44
C GLN A 97 9.69 -8.12 -14.89
N GLU A 98 9.75 -6.95 -15.51
CA GLU A 98 11.00 -6.37 -16.01
C GLU A 98 11.67 -5.54 -14.91
N THR A 99 10.88 -4.75 -14.18
CA THR A 99 11.39 -3.85 -13.12
C THR A 99 11.36 -4.47 -11.73
N ALA A 100 10.70 -5.63 -11.57
CA ALA A 100 10.45 -6.30 -10.29
C ALA A 100 9.74 -5.41 -9.27
N SER A 101 8.92 -4.45 -9.71
CA SER A 101 8.31 -3.44 -8.84
C SER A 101 6.79 -3.35 -9.01
N PHE A 102 6.11 -2.93 -7.95
CA PHE A 102 4.77 -2.38 -8.03
C PHE A 102 4.83 -0.86 -8.23
N THR A 103 3.78 -0.29 -8.80
CA THR A 103 3.68 1.16 -8.99
C THR A 103 2.24 1.61 -8.82
N PHE A 104 2.04 2.72 -8.13
CA PHE A 104 0.77 3.41 -8.04
C PHE A 104 0.91 4.87 -8.43
N ARG A 105 -0.02 5.38 -9.23
CA ARG A 105 -0.22 6.81 -9.41
C ARG A 105 -1.44 7.24 -8.61
N THR A 106 -1.23 8.15 -7.67
CA THR A 106 -2.25 8.57 -6.73
C THR A 106 -2.07 10.02 -6.29
N ILE A 107 -2.72 10.42 -5.22
CA ILE A 107 -2.53 11.75 -4.59
C ILE A 107 -1.94 11.59 -3.19
N LYS A 108 -1.22 12.60 -2.70
CA LYS A 108 -0.83 12.64 -1.29
C LYS A 108 -2.11 12.80 -0.45
N PRO A 109 -2.40 11.87 0.50
CA PRO A 109 -3.57 11.99 1.37
C PRO A 109 -3.42 13.13 2.38
N GLY A 110 -4.53 13.56 2.96
CA GLY A 110 -4.55 14.43 4.14
C GLY A 110 -4.49 13.62 5.44
N GLN A 111 -4.37 14.32 6.57
CA GLN A 111 -4.50 13.73 7.90
C GLN A 111 -5.91 13.20 8.12
N VAL A 112 -6.03 12.04 8.75
CA VAL A 112 -7.32 11.40 9.04
C VAL A 112 -7.67 11.61 10.49
N ALA A 113 -8.83 12.24 10.73
CA ALA A 113 -9.34 12.46 12.08
C ALA A 113 -9.69 11.12 12.76
N CYS A 114 -9.24 10.94 14.00
CA CYS A 114 -9.56 9.81 14.85
C CYS A 114 -10.45 10.25 16.03
N LEU A 115 -11.48 9.46 16.32
CA LEU A 115 -12.32 9.71 17.49
C LEU A 115 -11.55 9.36 18.76
N GLY A 116 -11.33 10.37 19.62
CA GLY A 116 -10.73 10.17 20.95
C GLY A 116 -9.20 10.05 20.97
N SER A 117 -8.52 10.32 19.85
CA SER A 117 -7.07 10.36 19.77
C SER A 117 -6.58 11.47 18.83
N ASP A 118 -5.26 11.66 18.77
CA ASP A 118 -4.66 12.54 17.76
C ASP A 118 -4.99 12.04 16.35
N ALA A 119 -5.02 12.94 15.38
CA ALA A 119 -5.24 12.58 13.99
C ALA A 119 -4.11 11.66 13.49
N MET A 120 -4.48 10.65 12.71
CA MET A 120 -3.47 9.88 11.95
C MET A 120 -2.85 10.77 10.89
N GLU A 121 -1.55 10.69 10.74
CA GLU A 121 -0.84 11.42 9.70
C GLU A 121 -1.14 10.90 8.29
N PRO A 122 -0.79 11.67 7.25
CA PRO A 122 -0.92 11.21 5.88
C PRO A 122 -0.23 9.86 5.67
N GLN A 123 -0.98 8.85 5.24
CA GLN A 123 -0.46 7.51 5.06
C GLN A 123 -1.21 6.74 3.97
N LEU A 124 -0.55 5.74 3.40
CA LEU A 124 -1.14 4.78 2.49
C LEU A 124 -1.23 3.43 3.20
N ALA A 125 -2.42 2.85 3.28
CA ALA A 125 -2.59 1.48 3.74
C ALA A 125 -2.31 0.53 2.58
N LEU A 126 -1.48 -0.48 2.81
CA LEU A 126 -1.09 -1.46 1.81
C LEU A 126 -1.44 -2.86 2.30
N TRP A 127 -1.98 -3.66 1.40
CA TRP A 127 -2.20 -5.07 1.61
C TRP A 127 -1.41 -5.87 0.58
N VAL A 128 -0.68 -6.88 1.04
CA VAL A 128 0.21 -7.69 0.20
C VAL A 128 -0.21 -9.15 0.27
N VAL A 129 -0.30 -9.79 -0.88
CA VAL A 129 -0.51 -11.22 -1.00
C VAL A 129 0.45 -11.81 -2.02
N ALA A 130 0.99 -12.98 -1.71
CA ALA A 130 1.85 -13.76 -2.61
C ALA A 130 1.79 -15.24 -2.25
N ARG A 131 2.30 -16.11 -3.09
CA ARG A 131 2.46 -17.53 -2.75
C ARG A 131 3.38 -17.68 -1.53
N GLY A 132 3.01 -18.59 -0.63
CA GLY A 132 3.76 -18.81 0.60
C GLY A 132 3.33 -17.92 1.77
N ILE A 133 2.52 -16.90 1.52
CA ILE A 133 1.90 -16.07 2.56
C ILE A 133 0.53 -16.65 2.88
N ASN A 134 0.31 -17.07 4.13
CA ASN A 134 -0.92 -17.73 4.53
C ASN A 134 -2.12 -16.78 4.66
N ILE A 135 -1.84 -15.56 5.10
CA ILE A 135 -2.82 -14.45 5.19
C ILE A 135 -2.23 -13.22 4.54
N GLY A 136 -3.07 -12.35 4.00
CA GLY A 136 -2.60 -11.08 3.45
C GLY A 136 -1.92 -10.24 4.54
N LEU A 137 -0.80 -9.63 4.20
CA LEU A 137 -0.01 -8.80 5.11
C LEU A 137 -0.47 -7.35 5.00
N HIS A 138 -0.84 -6.74 6.11
CA HIS A 138 -1.22 -5.33 6.16
C HIS A 138 -0.07 -4.49 6.66
N THR A 139 0.25 -3.42 5.94
CA THR A 139 1.27 -2.44 6.34
C THR A 139 0.82 -1.03 5.98
N ARG A 140 1.62 -0.04 6.35
CA ARG A 140 1.40 1.37 6.03
C ARG A 140 2.66 1.98 5.47
N MET A 141 2.51 2.91 4.54
CA MET A 141 3.58 3.77 4.06
C MET A 141 3.34 5.19 4.54
N TYR A 142 4.33 5.79 5.15
CA TYR A 142 4.34 7.17 5.60
C TYR A 142 5.31 8.02 4.77
N PHE A 143 5.12 9.32 4.79
CA PHE A 143 5.87 10.25 3.96
C PHE A 143 7.04 10.88 4.71
N PRO A 144 8.26 10.91 4.16
CA PRO A 144 9.45 11.36 4.89
C PRO A 144 9.41 12.84 5.28
N GLU A 145 8.68 13.66 4.54
CA GLU A 145 8.55 15.09 4.84
C GLU A 145 7.61 15.41 6.02
N ASP A 146 6.84 14.43 6.49
CA ASP A 146 5.89 14.58 7.59
C ASP A 146 6.51 14.18 8.95
N ASP A 147 7.84 14.19 9.09
CA ASP A 147 8.61 13.72 10.25
C ASP A 147 8.14 14.29 11.60
N ALA A 148 7.72 15.56 11.61
CA ALA A 148 7.16 16.17 12.83
C ALA A 148 5.88 15.49 13.31
N LEU A 149 5.08 14.96 12.38
CA LEU A 149 3.82 14.27 12.69
C LEU A 149 4.04 12.83 13.15
N HIS A 150 5.16 12.18 12.73
CA HIS A 150 5.49 10.81 13.13
C HIS A 150 5.56 10.61 14.65
N GLN A 151 5.83 11.68 15.40
CA GLN A 151 5.92 11.62 16.85
C GLN A 151 4.55 11.57 17.54
N THR A 152 3.52 12.05 16.88
CA THR A 152 2.16 12.14 17.42
C THR A 152 1.20 11.14 16.79
N ASP A 153 1.61 10.46 15.70
CA ASP A 153 0.75 9.47 15.05
C ASP A 153 0.39 8.33 15.99
N PRO A 154 -0.92 8.08 16.24
CA PRO A 154 -1.34 7.09 17.21
C PRO A 154 -0.94 5.66 16.82
N VAL A 155 -0.83 5.35 15.51
CA VAL A 155 -0.48 4.01 15.04
C VAL A 155 1.02 3.78 15.07
N LEU A 156 1.84 4.73 14.60
CA LEU A 156 3.29 4.61 14.74
C LEU A 156 3.72 4.48 16.20
N ASN A 157 2.98 5.11 17.11
CA ASN A 157 3.29 5.05 18.54
C ASN A 157 2.94 3.71 19.20
N THR A 158 2.13 2.84 18.56
CA THR A 158 1.93 1.45 19.03
C THR A 158 3.15 0.56 18.79
N ILE A 159 4.06 0.97 17.89
CA ILE A 159 5.26 0.18 17.58
C ILE A 159 6.29 0.37 18.69
N GLU A 160 6.46 -0.64 19.55
CA GLU A 160 7.34 -0.60 20.72
C GLU A 160 8.81 -0.35 20.35
N ILE A 161 9.31 -1.05 19.31
CA ILE A 161 10.69 -0.92 18.85
C ILE A 161 10.78 0.25 17.87
N LYS A 162 11.12 1.43 18.38
CA LYS A 162 11.18 2.67 17.60
C LYS A 162 11.99 2.57 16.30
N LYS A 163 13.10 1.81 16.31
CA LYS A 163 13.91 1.59 15.10
C LYS A 163 13.12 0.94 13.96
N ARG A 164 12.13 0.12 14.27
CA ARG A 164 11.30 -0.52 13.24
C ARG A 164 10.32 0.45 12.57
N ARG A 165 10.01 1.59 13.20
CA ARG A 165 9.14 2.62 12.57
C ARG A 165 9.72 3.11 11.25
N SER A 166 11.05 3.17 11.11
CA SER A 166 11.71 3.58 9.86
C SER A 166 11.41 2.66 8.67
N THR A 167 11.01 1.40 8.90
CA THR A 167 10.61 0.48 7.83
C THR A 167 9.28 0.86 7.19
N LEU A 168 8.54 1.79 7.79
CA LEU A 168 7.28 2.31 7.28
C LEU A 168 7.42 3.66 6.57
N ILE A 169 8.60 4.28 6.60
CA ILE A 169 8.84 5.59 6.00
C ILE A 169 9.40 5.40 4.58
N ALA A 170 8.71 5.95 3.58
CA ALA A 170 9.21 5.96 2.21
C ALA A 170 10.44 6.85 2.06
N SER A 171 11.18 6.65 0.99
CA SER A 171 12.20 7.61 0.55
C SER A 171 11.68 8.41 -0.65
N LEU A 172 11.95 9.71 -0.66
CA LEU A 172 11.64 10.57 -1.80
C LEU A 172 12.77 10.43 -2.84
N ARG A 173 12.40 10.10 -4.08
CA ARG A 173 13.35 10.14 -5.21
C ARG A 173 13.35 11.53 -5.85
N GLU A 174 14.51 11.98 -6.24
CA GLU A 174 14.63 13.17 -7.09
C GLU A 174 13.97 12.87 -8.44
N SER A 175 12.98 13.67 -8.78
CA SER A 175 12.37 13.63 -10.10
C SER A 175 13.17 14.53 -11.04
N ASN A 176 13.83 13.99 -12.04
CA ASN A 176 14.62 14.72 -13.04
C ASN A 176 13.75 15.76 -13.81
N GLY A 177 13.37 16.86 -13.12
CA GLY A 177 12.57 17.94 -13.68
C GLY A 177 11.07 17.71 -13.81
N SER A 178 10.53 16.57 -13.36
CA SER A 178 9.10 16.33 -13.29
C SER A 178 8.51 17.00 -12.03
N PRO A 179 7.35 17.65 -12.10
CA PRO A 179 6.66 18.15 -10.92
C PRO A 179 6.08 17.02 -10.04
N LEU A 180 6.04 15.79 -10.55
CA LEU A 180 5.51 14.64 -9.86
C LEU A 180 6.53 14.12 -8.84
N LYS A 181 6.16 14.11 -7.55
CA LYS A 181 6.97 13.49 -6.50
C LYS A 181 6.90 11.97 -6.62
N ILE A 182 8.05 11.31 -6.57
CA ILE A 182 8.17 9.86 -6.63
C ILE A 182 8.66 9.34 -5.28
N TYR A 183 7.84 8.49 -4.64
CA TYR A 183 8.19 7.84 -3.39
C TYR A 183 8.58 6.40 -3.65
N GLN A 184 9.73 6.00 -3.09
CA GLN A 184 10.19 4.62 -3.12
C GLN A 184 9.87 3.97 -1.77
N PHE A 185 9.14 2.86 -1.79
CA PHE A 185 8.78 2.08 -0.61
C PHE A 185 8.92 0.59 -0.87
N ASN A 186 9.97 -0.02 -0.34
CA ASN A 186 10.16 -1.46 -0.43
C ASN A 186 9.48 -2.15 0.76
N ILE A 187 8.83 -3.28 0.49
CA ILE A 187 8.18 -4.12 1.48
C ILE A 187 9.04 -5.38 1.65
N VAL A 188 9.67 -5.51 2.80
CA VAL A 188 10.50 -6.68 3.16
C VAL A 188 9.68 -7.57 4.05
N ILE A 189 9.39 -8.80 3.61
CA ILE A 189 8.46 -9.69 4.32
C ILE A 189 9.12 -10.51 5.44
N GLN A 190 10.46 -10.50 5.53
CA GLN A 190 11.18 -11.28 6.53
C GLN A 190 12.63 -10.79 6.68
N GLY A 191 13.21 -10.92 7.87
CA GLY A 191 14.60 -10.61 8.17
C GLY A 191 14.80 -9.35 9.00
N ASP A 192 16.06 -8.90 9.15
CA ASP A 192 16.44 -7.80 10.04
C ASP A 192 15.79 -6.46 9.67
N MET A 193 15.48 -6.27 8.39
CA MET A 193 14.81 -5.09 7.85
C MET A 193 13.34 -5.35 7.52
N GLU A 194 12.76 -6.38 8.12
CA GLU A 194 11.34 -6.71 7.93
C GLU A 194 10.45 -5.49 8.16
N THR A 195 9.60 -5.22 7.19
CA THR A 195 8.58 -4.18 7.30
C THR A 195 7.64 -4.48 8.47
N VAL A 196 7.21 -3.47 9.20
CA VAL A 196 6.19 -3.67 10.23
C VAL A 196 4.86 -4.02 9.57
N PHE A 197 4.29 -5.14 9.96
CA PHE A 197 2.94 -5.54 9.56
C PHE A 197 2.00 -5.44 10.76
N PHE A 198 0.73 -5.12 10.47
CA PHE A 198 -0.31 -4.94 11.47
C PHE A 198 -1.30 -6.11 11.41
N ASP A 199 -1.68 -6.60 12.57
CA ASP A 199 -2.76 -7.56 12.73
C ASP A 199 -4.08 -6.79 12.89
N ILE A 200 -4.91 -6.76 11.83
CA ILE A 200 -6.16 -5.98 11.73
C ILE A 200 -7.29 -6.83 11.18
#